data_ff785d8958df133cc943911a86f091ad
#
_entry.id   ff785d8958df133cc943911a86f091ad
#
_cell.length_a   1.000
_cell.length_b   1.000
_cell.length_c   1.000
_cell.angle_alpha   90.00
_cell.angle_beta   90.00
_cell.angle_gamma   90.00
#
_symmetry.space_group_name_H-M   'P 1'
#
loop_
_entity.id
_entity.type
_entity.pdbx_description
1 polymer ?
#
loop_
_entity_poly.entity_id
_entity_poly.type
_entity_poly.pdbx_seq_one_letter_code
_entity_poly.pdbx_strand_id
1 'polypeptide(L)'
;ACNAERSAISTRTLLQLAALSRQHFEAMQERVQGDWDFSTTGKLVLYPTQAGVDAARHQLDVQSKLGSAPQRIVTAAEAVALEPALAAYQPQFAGAVHTPSECAADCYKVSQQLEAWLRQQGVKFVMGTKVQSLRREGGSNGKIVAVQTSQGDITADHFMVALGVDSVALCKPLGVNVPVYPLKGYSLTLDVSQAGNKAPSVSITDSSRKVVFARIGERLRVAGMVELVGHDLSIPKDKIQSLCASTEAVFPGCSDFAEVQPWAGLRPATPTAVPIAEKAGASNRWLNTGHGALGFTLAFGTA
;
A
#
# COMPACT_ATOMS: atom_id res chain seq x y z
N ALA A 1 10.35 -0.62 -21.66
CA ALA A 1 9.35 0.08 -22.44
C ALA A 1 7.96 -0.35 -21.98
N CYS A 2 7.12 0.62 -21.59
CA CYS A 2 5.72 0.37 -21.32
C CYS A 2 5.01 0.09 -22.65
N ASN A 3 4.34 -1.05 -22.77
CA ASN A 3 3.42 -1.35 -23.85
C ASN A 3 2.13 -1.97 -23.28
N ALA A 4 1.07 -1.98 -24.07
CA ALA A 4 -0.26 -2.44 -23.64
C ALA A 4 -0.26 -3.91 -23.19
N GLU A 5 0.50 -4.77 -23.88
CA GLU A 5 0.59 -6.20 -23.57
C GLU A 5 1.21 -6.44 -22.18
N ARG A 6 2.37 -5.83 -21.91
CA ARG A 6 3.04 -5.93 -20.59
C ARG A 6 2.17 -5.35 -19.48
N SER A 7 1.49 -4.23 -19.75
CA SER A 7 0.55 -3.63 -18.81
C SER A 7 -0.60 -4.59 -18.50
N ALA A 8 -1.16 -5.26 -19.50
CA ALA A 8 -2.23 -6.24 -19.29
C ALA A 8 -1.77 -7.45 -18.48
N ILE A 9 -0.55 -7.96 -18.73
CA ILE A 9 0.05 -9.05 -17.96
C ILE A 9 0.21 -8.63 -16.49
N SER A 10 0.84 -7.46 -16.25
CA SER A 10 1.04 -6.95 -14.89
C SER A 10 -0.30 -6.75 -14.16
N THR A 11 -1.29 -6.16 -14.83
CA THR A 11 -2.64 -5.93 -14.26
C THR A 11 -3.29 -7.25 -13.89
N ARG A 12 -3.27 -8.26 -14.76
CA ARG A 12 -3.83 -9.58 -14.46
C ARG A 12 -3.16 -10.22 -13.23
N THR A 13 -1.83 -10.21 -13.20
CA THR A 13 -1.06 -10.76 -12.06
C THR A 13 -1.41 -10.05 -10.76
N LEU A 14 -1.48 -8.71 -10.77
CA LEU A 14 -1.83 -7.94 -9.59
C LEU A 14 -3.26 -8.19 -9.12
N LEU A 15 -4.23 -8.34 -10.04
CA LEU A 15 -5.62 -8.67 -9.69
C LEU A 15 -5.73 -10.06 -9.06
N GLN A 16 -5.00 -11.05 -9.58
CA GLN A 16 -4.97 -12.40 -9.02
C GLN A 16 -4.34 -12.43 -7.63
N LEU A 17 -3.20 -11.73 -7.45
CA LEU A 17 -2.55 -11.61 -6.14
C LEU A 17 -3.43 -10.85 -5.14
N ALA A 18 -4.11 -9.79 -5.56
CA ALA A 18 -5.01 -9.03 -4.69
C ALA A 18 -6.22 -9.87 -4.24
N ALA A 19 -6.79 -10.68 -5.15
CA ALA A 19 -7.89 -11.58 -4.80
C ALA A 19 -7.45 -12.66 -3.80
N LEU A 20 -6.29 -13.28 -4.04
CA LEU A 20 -5.68 -14.25 -3.12
C LEU A 20 -5.36 -13.60 -1.75
N SER A 21 -4.76 -12.42 -1.78
CA SER A 21 -4.44 -11.66 -0.57
C SER A 21 -5.69 -11.34 0.24
N ARG A 22 -6.77 -10.94 -0.41
CA ARG A 22 -8.05 -10.68 0.24
C ARG A 22 -8.59 -11.91 0.95
N GLN A 23 -8.60 -13.05 0.25
CA GLN A 23 -9.05 -14.33 0.82
C GLN A 23 -8.24 -14.71 2.07
N HIS A 24 -6.92 -14.60 2.00
CA HIS A 24 -6.06 -14.91 3.15
C HIS A 24 -6.17 -13.90 4.29
N PHE A 25 -6.38 -12.62 3.97
CA PHE A 25 -6.65 -11.60 4.97
C PHE A 25 -7.95 -11.89 5.74
N GLU A 26 -9.03 -12.25 5.04
CA GLU A 26 -10.30 -12.62 5.65
C GLU A 26 -10.15 -13.88 6.54
N ALA A 27 -9.44 -14.91 6.06
CA ALA A 27 -9.13 -16.10 6.87
C ALA A 27 -8.24 -15.79 8.10
N MET A 28 -7.33 -14.82 7.98
CA MET A 28 -6.54 -14.34 9.12
C MET A 28 -7.41 -13.62 10.14
N GLN A 29 -8.37 -12.80 9.71
CA GLN A 29 -9.30 -12.10 10.62
C GLN A 29 -10.11 -13.08 11.50
N GLU A 30 -10.45 -14.25 10.99
CA GLU A 30 -11.14 -15.30 11.76
C GLU A 30 -10.23 -15.89 12.86
N ARG A 31 -8.93 -15.96 12.63
CA ARG A 31 -7.94 -16.57 13.55
C ARG A 31 -7.35 -15.56 14.54
N VAL A 32 -7.08 -14.37 14.07
CA VAL A 32 -6.48 -13.29 14.86
C VAL A 32 -7.58 -12.28 15.17
N GLN A 33 -8.20 -12.46 16.33
CA GLN A 33 -9.18 -11.50 16.81
C GLN A 33 -8.49 -10.22 17.26
N GLY A 34 -8.89 -9.09 16.68
CA GLY A 34 -8.30 -7.81 16.99
C GLY A 34 -9.04 -6.61 16.42
N ASP A 35 -8.81 -5.46 17.01
CA ASP A 35 -9.28 -4.18 16.49
C ASP A 35 -8.17 -3.53 15.65
N TRP A 36 -8.36 -3.52 14.34
CA TRP A 36 -7.48 -2.85 13.38
C TRP A 36 -8.19 -1.76 12.57
N ASP A 37 -9.25 -1.19 13.14
CA ASP A 37 -10.06 -0.16 12.47
C ASP A 37 -10.56 -0.60 11.09
N PHE A 38 -10.95 -1.87 10.96
CA PHE A 38 -11.39 -2.44 9.68
C PHE A 38 -12.74 -1.86 9.25
N SER A 39 -12.82 -1.44 7.99
CA SER A 39 -14.05 -0.95 7.38
C SER A 39 -14.23 -1.50 5.97
N THR A 40 -15.50 -1.67 5.55
CA THR A 40 -15.91 -2.16 4.23
C THR A 40 -16.82 -1.14 3.53
N THR A 41 -16.52 0.13 3.68
CA THR A 41 -17.36 1.23 3.18
C THR A 41 -17.19 1.52 1.70
N GLY A 42 -16.30 0.78 1.02
CA GLY A 42 -16.03 0.94 -0.40
C GLY A 42 -15.06 2.08 -0.70
N LYS A 43 -14.96 2.39 -2.01
CA LYS A 43 -14.05 3.42 -2.52
C LYS A 43 -14.67 4.17 -3.69
N LEU A 44 -14.42 5.47 -3.74
CA LEU A 44 -14.71 6.34 -4.87
C LEU A 44 -13.42 6.92 -5.45
N VAL A 45 -13.25 6.82 -6.76
CA VAL A 45 -12.16 7.51 -7.49
C VAL A 45 -12.80 8.62 -8.29
N LEU A 46 -12.55 9.88 -7.91
CA LEU A 46 -13.15 11.07 -8.52
C LEU A 46 -12.40 11.49 -9.77
N TYR A 47 -13.12 11.85 -10.81
CA TYR A 47 -12.57 12.35 -12.07
C TYR A 47 -13.07 13.77 -12.35
N PRO A 48 -12.18 14.75 -12.60
CA PRO A 48 -12.55 16.16 -12.73
C PRO A 48 -13.31 16.47 -14.02
N THR A 49 -13.18 15.63 -15.05
CA THR A 49 -13.76 15.87 -16.39
C THR A 49 -14.52 14.65 -16.91
N GLN A 50 -15.50 14.91 -17.82
CA GLN A 50 -16.21 13.84 -18.50
C GLN A 50 -15.26 12.94 -19.31
N ALA A 51 -14.26 13.50 -19.96
CA ALA A 51 -13.25 12.72 -20.69
C ALA A 51 -12.48 11.77 -19.76
N GLY A 52 -12.21 12.18 -18.50
CA GLY A 52 -11.63 11.32 -17.48
C GLY A 52 -12.55 10.17 -17.08
N VAL A 53 -13.84 10.43 -16.94
CA VAL A 53 -14.87 9.41 -16.67
C VAL A 53 -14.97 8.41 -17.83
N ASP A 54 -14.93 8.87 -19.07
CA ASP A 54 -15.01 8.00 -20.27
C ASP A 54 -13.76 7.12 -20.40
N ALA A 55 -12.58 7.68 -20.13
CA ALA A 55 -11.33 6.90 -20.05
C ALA A 55 -11.40 5.85 -18.93
N ALA A 56 -11.95 6.20 -17.77
CA ALA A 56 -12.15 5.26 -16.66
C ALA A 56 -13.12 4.14 -17.05
N ARG A 57 -14.19 4.41 -17.78
CA ARG A 57 -15.12 3.40 -18.29
C ARG A 57 -14.40 2.37 -19.16
N HIS A 58 -13.59 2.83 -20.10
CA HIS A 58 -12.78 1.93 -20.93
C HIS A 58 -11.81 1.08 -20.08
N GLN A 59 -11.18 1.68 -19.08
CA GLN A 59 -10.31 0.96 -18.15
C GLN A 59 -11.05 -0.10 -17.34
N LEU A 60 -12.27 0.17 -16.89
CA LEU A 60 -13.12 -0.80 -16.18
C LEU A 60 -13.47 -2.00 -17.07
N ASP A 61 -13.79 -1.77 -18.34
CA ASP A 61 -14.08 -2.84 -19.32
C ASP A 61 -12.88 -3.76 -19.50
N VAL A 62 -11.67 -3.20 -19.53
CA VAL A 62 -10.43 -3.99 -19.57
C VAL A 62 -10.21 -4.78 -18.28
N GLN A 63 -10.35 -4.13 -17.13
CA GLN A 63 -10.12 -4.75 -15.83
C GLN A 63 -11.15 -5.83 -15.52
N SER A 64 -12.41 -5.66 -15.87
CA SER A 64 -13.46 -6.65 -15.66
C SER A 64 -13.18 -7.94 -16.44
N LYS A 65 -12.66 -7.84 -17.68
CA LYS A 65 -12.21 -8.98 -18.48
C LYS A 65 -10.98 -9.69 -17.88
N LEU A 66 -10.22 -9.02 -17.02
CA LEU A 66 -9.07 -9.55 -16.31
C LEU A 66 -9.41 -10.07 -14.90
N GLY A 67 -10.68 -10.02 -14.51
CA GLY A 67 -11.15 -10.57 -13.23
C GLY A 67 -11.14 -9.59 -12.06
N SER A 68 -11.26 -8.27 -12.31
CA SER A 68 -11.41 -7.31 -11.22
C SER A 68 -12.73 -7.50 -10.45
N ALA A 69 -12.74 -7.05 -9.19
CA ALA A 69 -13.99 -6.92 -8.42
C ALA A 69 -14.99 -6.00 -9.16
N PRO A 70 -16.31 -6.19 -8.95
CA PRO A 70 -17.32 -5.34 -9.56
C PRO A 70 -17.11 -3.86 -9.24
N GLN A 71 -17.08 -3.04 -10.29
CA GLN A 71 -16.93 -1.60 -10.22
C GLN A 71 -17.95 -0.95 -11.15
N ARG A 72 -18.38 0.27 -10.84
CA ARG A 72 -19.31 1.01 -11.70
C ARG A 72 -18.97 2.49 -11.77
N ILE A 73 -19.28 3.10 -12.89
CA ILE A 73 -19.27 4.55 -13.02
C ILE A 73 -20.52 5.10 -12.30
N VAL A 74 -20.32 6.16 -11.54
CA VAL A 74 -21.38 6.93 -10.89
C VAL A 74 -21.26 8.40 -11.27
N THR A 75 -22.39 9.09 -11.37
CA THR A 75 -22.45 10.53 -11.54
C THR A 75 -21.93 11.26 -10.29
N ALA A 76 -21.65 12.55 -10.39
CA ALA A 76 -21.27 13.36 -9.24
C ALA A 76 -22.37 13.37 -8.15
N ALA A 77 -23.65 13.42 -8.55
CA ALA A 77 -24.77 13.35 -7.62
C ALA A 77 -24.88 12.00 -6.89
N GLU A 78 -24.71 10.88 -7.60
CA GLU A 78 -24.68 9.55 -7.00
C GLU A 78 -23.46 9.37 -6.07
N ALA A 79 -22.30 9.95 -6.43
CA ALA A 79 -21.11 9.92 -5.57
C ALA A 79 -21.36 10.68 -4.26
N VAL A 80 -22.02 11.84 -4.29
CA VAL A 80 -22.44 12.58 -3.09
C VAL A 80 -23.48 11.83 -2.28
N ALA A 81 -24.40 11.11 -2.93
CA ALA A 81 -25.37 10.26 -2.22
C ALA A 81 -24.67 9.09 -1.48
N LEU A 82 -23.58 8.55 -2.03
CA LEU A 82 -22.75 7.51 -1.40
C LEU A 82 -21.85 8.08 -0.29
N GLU A 83 -21.32 9.29 -0.49
CA GLU A 83 -20.46 9.99 0.45
C GLU A 83 -20.87 11.47 0.59
N PRO A 84 -21.75 11.80 1.55
CA PRO A 84 -22.26 13.15 1.72
C PRO A 84 -21.19 14.21 2.02
N ALA A 85 -20.03 13.83 2.59
CA ALA A 85 -18.92 14.76 2.82
C ALA A 85 -18.39 15.41 1.52
N LEU A 86 -18.68 14.83 0.35
CA LEU A 86 -18.31 15.38 -0.96
C LEU A 86 -19.23 16.49 -1.45
N ALA A 87 -20.33 16.83 -0.76
CA ALA A 87 -21.33 17.78 -1.26
C ALA A 87 -20.72 19.14 -1.65
N ALA A 88 -19.83 19.69 -0.83
CA ALA A 88 -19.16 20.96 -1.12
C ALA A 88 -18.16 20.84 -2.29
N TYR A 89 -17.64 19.66 -2.55
CA TYR A 89 -16.67 19.40 -3.62
C TYR A 89 -17.32 18.94 -4.93
N GLN A 90 -18.63 18.66 -4.93
CA GLN A 90 -19.38 18.16 -6.10
C GLN A 90 -19.11 18.93 -7.41
N PRO A 91 -19.04 20.29 -7.44
CA PRO A 91 -18.80 21.04 -8.67
C PRO A 91 -17.40 20.82 -9.29
N GLN A 92 -16.49 20.20 -8.57
CA GLN A 92 -15.08 20.01 -8.97
C GLN A 92 -14.82 18.66 -9.67
N PHE A 93 -15.82 17.77 -9.76
CA PHE A 93 -15.66 16.49 -10.45
C PHE A 93 -16.93 16.14 -11.28
N ALA A 94 -16.71 15.49 -12.43
CA ALA A 94 -17.77 15.12 -13.36
C ALA A 94 -18.43 13.77 -13.01
N GLY A 95 -17.70 12.90 -12.31
CA GLY A 95 -18.19 11.57 -11.92
C GLY A 95 -17.09 10.78 -11.20
N ALA A 96 -17.42 9.55 -10.83
CA ALA A 96 -16.50 8.69 -10.10
C ALA A 96 -16.60 7.22 -10.53
N VAL A 97 -15.55 6.45 -10.22
CA VAL A 97 -15.61 4.98 -10.17
C VAL A 97 -15.89 4.57 -8.73
N HIS A 98 -16.94 3.80 -8.53
CA HIS A 98 -17.32 3.19 -7.25
C HIS A 98 -16.93 1.72 -7.23
N THR A 99 -16.19 1.32 -6.18
CA THR A 99 -15.82 -0.06 -5.86
C THR A 99 -16.43 -0.42 -4.50
N PRO A 100 -17.61 -1.04 -4.46
CA PRO A 100 -18.32 -1.31 -3.19
C PRO A 100 -17.57 -2.28 -2.25
N SER A 101 -16.81 -3.23 -2.83
CA SER A 101 -16.08 -4.25 -2.08
C SER A 101 -14.76 -3.79 -1.50
N GLU A 102 -14.34 -2.55 -1.76
CA GLU A 102 -13.08 -2.04 -1.22
C GLU A 102 -13.18 -1.92 0.30
N CYS A 103 -12.07 -2.22 0.98
CA CYS A 103 -11.97 -2.14 2.44
C CYS A 103 -10.73 -1.35 2.84
N ALA A 104 -10.71 -0.89 4.08
CA ALA A 104 -9.58 -0.24 4.71
C ALA A 104 -9.32 -0.82 6.09
N ALA A 105 -8.06 -0.80 6.52
CA ALA A 105 -7.66 -1.17 7.88
C ALA A 105 -6.38 -0.41 8.26
N ASP A 106 -6.11 -0.31 9.55
CA ASP A 106 -4.85 0.21 10.05
C ASP A 106 -3.76 -0.86 9.92
N CYS A 107 -2.91 -0.74 8.90
CA CYS A 107 -1.83 -1.70 8.64
C CYS A 107 -0.81 -1.79 9.80
N TYR A 108 -0.65 -0.73 10.61
CA TYR A 108 0.20 -0.76 11.79
C TYR A 108 -0.42 -1.62 12.89
N LYS A 109 -1.70 -1.41 13.20
CA LYS A 109 -2.45 -2.26 14.15
C LYS A 109 -2.47 -3.73 13.71
N VAL A 110 -2.72 -3.99 12.41
CA VAL A 110 -2.66 -5.36 11.85
C VAL A 110 -1.29 -5.99 12.09
N SER A 111 -0.20 -5.26 11.80
CA SER A 111 1.16 -5.78 12.00
C SER A 111 1.48 -6.07 13.46
N GLN A 112 1.07 -5.19 14.38
CA GLN A 112 1.31 -5.39 15.82
C GLN A 112 0.53 -6.59 16.37
N GLN A 113 -0.72 -6.74 16.00
CA GLN A 113 -1.56 -7.84 16.48
C GLN A 113 -1.14 -9.17 15.87
N LEU A 114 -0.74 -9.16 14.58
CA LEU A 114 -0.17 -10.33 13.93
C LEU A 114 1.14 -10.75 14.59
N GLU A 115 2.02 -9.80 14.94
CA GLU A 115 3.24 -10.09 15.71
C GLU A 115 2.90 -10.72 17.05
N ALA A 116 1.96 -10.14 17.81
CA ALA A 116 1.57 -10.66 19.12
C ALA A 116 1.01 -12.09 19.01
N TRP A 117 0.17 -12.35 18.01
CA TRP A 117 -0.36 -13.69 17.75
C TRP A 117 0.73 -14.68 17.34
N LEU A 118 1.63 -14.31 16.44
CA LEU A 118 2.74 -15.16 15.99
C LEU A 118 3.70 -15.52 17.14
N ARG A 119 3.94 -14.60 18.07
CA ARG A 119 4.72 -14.89 19.28
C ARG A 119 4.06 -15.98 20.16
N GLN A 120 2.73 -15.95 20.27
CA GLN A 120 1.97 -16.99 20.97
C GLN A 120 2.05 -18.35 20.25
N GLN A 121 2.22 -18.34 18.92
CA GLN A 121 2.44 -19.55 18.12
C GLN A 121 3.92 -20.02 18.13
N GLY A 122 4.78 -19.41 18.92
CA GLY A 122 6.20 -19.79 19.07
C GLY A 122 7.15 -19.17 18.04
N VAL A 123 6.69 -18.25 17.21
CA VAL A 123 7.57 -17.50 16.29
C VAL A 123 8.48 -16.56 17.08
N LYS A 124 9.78 -16.64 16.84
CA LYS A 124 10.79 -15.80 17.50
C LYS A 124 10.99 -14.51 16.70
N PHE A 125 10.86 -13.39 17.38
CA PHE A 125 11.15 -12.05 16.85
C PHE A 125 12.43 -11.51 17.52
N VAL A 126 13.47 -11.25 16.71
CA VAL A 126 14.76 -10.73 17.18
C VAL A 126 14.80 -9.24 16.89
N MET A 127 14.07 -8.47 17.69
CA MET A 127 13.95 -7.02 17.53
C MET A 127 15.22 -6.28 17.96
N GLY A 128 15.41 -5.04 17.47
CA GLY A 128 16.58 -4.23 17.78
C GLY A 128 17.89 -4.78 17.22
N THR A 129 17.83 -5.74 16.30
CA THR A 129 18.97 -6.45 15.74
C THR A 129 19.15 -6.10 14.27
N LYS A 130 20.28 -5.46 13.94
CA LYS A 130 20.57 -5.08 12.56
C LYS A 130 21.18 -6.26 11.79
N VAL A 131 20.55 -6.63 10.69
CA VAL A 131 21.11 -7.56 9.69
C VAL A 131 22.23 -6.84 8.93
N GLN A 132 23.42 -7.42 8.91
CA GLN A 132 24.61 -6.87 8.25
C GLN A 132 24.86 -7.53 6.90
N SER A 133 24.77 -8.86 6.84
CA SER A 133 25.02 -9.62 5.60
C SER A 133 24.42 -11.02 5.68
N LEU A 134 24.43 -11.71 4.54
CA LEU A 134 24.13 -13.14 4.44
C LEU A 134 25.41 -13.89 4.15
N ARG A 135 25.81 -14.80 5.04
CA ARG A 135 26.98 -15.65 4.85
C ARG A 135 26.61 -16.83 3.94
N ARG A 136 27.41 -17.01 2.89
CA ARG A 136 27.23 -18.05 1.89
C ARG A 136 28.41 -18.99 1.89
N GLU A 137 28.17 -20.28 1.64
CA GLU A 137 29.18 -21.30 1.39
C GLU A 137 28.95 -21.95 0.02
N GLY A 138 30.03 -22.29 -0.71
CA GLY A 138 29.93 -23.00 -1.98
C GLY A 138 29.74 -22.11 -3.22
N GLY A 139 30.59 -21.12 -3.48
CA GLY A 139 30.62 -20.34 -4.71
C GLY A 139 29.40 -19.42 -4.95
N SER A 140 29.16 -18.98 -6.20
CA SER A 140 28.14 -17.96 -6.54
C SER A 140 26.71 -18.40 -6.30
N ASN A 141 26.40 -19.69 -6.44
CA ASN A 141 25.06 -20.27 -6.22
C ASN A 141 25.00 -21.09 -4.90
N GLY A 142 25.99 -20.96 -4.05
CA GLY A 142 26.09 -21.67 -2.80
C GLY A 142 24.95 -21.35 -1.81
N LYS A 143 24.73 -22.25 -0.86
CA LYS A 143 23.69 -22.08 0.15
C LYS A 143 24.02 -20.92 1.10
N ILE A 144 23.00 -20.20 1.54
CA ILE A 144 23.11 -19.32 2.69
C ILE A 144 23.13 -20.18 3.95
N VAL A 145 24.10 -19.95 4.81
CA VAL A 145 24.31 -20.73 6.05
C VAL A 145 24.02 -19.92 7.31
N ALA A 146 24.08 -18.58 7.21
CA ALA A 146 23.75 -17.71 8.33
C ALA A 146 23.36 -16.31 7.88
N VAL A 147 22.56 -15.65 8.71
CA VAL A 147 22.37 -14.20 8.72
C VAL A 147 23.36 -13.63 9.74
N GLN A 148 24.28 -12.77 9.29
CA GLN A 148 25.19 -12.05 10.16
C GLN A 148 24.48 -10.81 10.71
N THR A 149 24.43 -10.69 12.00
CA THR A 149 23.73 -9.60 12.69
C THR A 149 24.67 -8.85 13.64
N SER A 150 24.18 -7.70 14.14
CA SER A 150 24.88 -6.94 15.18
C SER A 150 25.03 -7.70 16.53
N GLN A 151 24.31 -8.81 16.70
CA GLN A 151 24.30 -9.61 17.93
C GLN A 151 24.84 -11.05 17.71
N GLY A 152 25.42 -11.33 16.55
CA GLY A 152 25.95 -12.64 16.18
C GLY A 152 25.23 -13.27 15.00
N ASP A 153 25.64 -14.46 14.63
CA ASP A 153 25.09 -15.20 13.50
C ASP A 153 23.80 -15.94 13.88
N ILE A 154 22.82 -15.90 13.00
CA ILE A 154 21.57 -16.67 13.08
C ILE A 154 21.56 -17.68 11.94
N THR A 155 21.41 -18.96 12.26
CA THR A 155 21.35 -20.07 11.30
C THR A 155 19.93 -20.53 11.08
N ALA A 156 19.64 -21.00 9.86
CA ALA A 156 18.37 -21.61 9.47
C ALA A 156 18.54 -22.48 8.23
N ASP A 157 17.53 -23.28 7.90
CA ASP A 157 17.49 -24.08 6.66
C ASP A 157 17.13 -23.22 5.45
N HIS A 158 16.22 -22.24 5.63
CA HIS A 158 15.75 -21.34 4.60
C HIS A 158 15.79 -19.87 5.08
N PHE A 159 16.02 -18.97 4.14
CA PHE A 159 16.12 -17.54 4.40
C PHE A 159 15.22 -16.77 3.44
N MET A 160 14.32 -15.95 3.99
CA MET A 160 13.51 -15.03 3.20
C MET A 160 13.96 -13.59 3.44
N VAL A 161 14.24 -12.89 2.36
CA VAL A 161 14.56 -11.46 2.37
C VAL A 161 13.30 -10.68 2.05
N ALA A 162 12.76 -9.99 3.06
CA ALA A 162 11.53 -9.22 2.99
C ALA A 162 11.74 -7.77 3.50
N LEU A 163 12.84 -7.13 3.04
CA LEU A 163 13.32 -5.84 3.57
C LEU A 163 12.89 -4.63 2.73
N GLY A 164 11.92 -4.78 1.82
CA GLY A 164 11.50 -3.68 0.96
C GLY A 164 12.68 -3.13 0.15
N VAL A 165 12.94 -1.82 0.26
CA VAL A 165 14.03 -1.15 -0.48
C VAL A 165 15.43 -1.62 -0.05
N ASP A 166 15.59 -2.04 1.20
CA ASP A 166 16.89 -2.49 1.73
C ASP A 166 17.30 -3.89 1.24
N SER A 167 16.37 -4.63 0.63
CA SER A 167 16.67 -5.91 -0.03
C SER A 167 17.75 -5.77 -1.10
N VAL A 168 17.82 -4.63 -1.78
CA VAL A 168 18.81 -4.34 -2.83
C VAL A 168 20.21 -4.39 -2.26
N ALA A 169 20.45 -3.65 -1.17
CA ALA A 169 21.77 -3.56 -0.54
C ALA A 169 22.23 -4.92 0.04
N LEU A 170 21.31 -5.66 0.65
CA LEU A 170 21.61 -6.98 1.24
C LEU A 170 21.92 -8.04 0.17
N CYS A 171 21.24 -8.00 -0.97
CA CYS A 171 21.38 -9.01 -2.04
C CYS A 171 22.53 -8.72 -3.02
N LYS A 172 22.93 -7.46 -3.18
CA LYS A 172 23.98 -7.04 -4.14
C LYS A 172 25.32 -7.78 -3.94
N PRO A 173 25.88 -7.94 -2.73
CA PRO A 173 27.14 -8.67 -2.51
C PRO A 173 27.05 -10.15 -2.88
N LEU A 174 25.85 -10.70 -2.97
CA LEU A 174 25.59 -12.09 -3.35
C LEU A 174 25.45 -12.28 -4.88
N GLY A 175 25.61 -11.20 -5.66
CA GLY A 175 25.43 -11.21 -7.12
C GLY A 175 23.96 -11.29 -7.55
N VAL A 176 23.00 -11.00 -6.66
CA VAL A 176 21.56 -10.99 -7.00
C VAL A 176 21.13 -9.58 -7.28
N ASN A 177 20.63 -9.36 -8.50
CA ASN A 177 20.02 -8.11 -8.89
C ASN A 177 18.54 -8.08 -8.44
N VAL A 178 18.21 -7.17 -7.55
CA VAL A 178 16.83 -6.92 -7.09
C VAL A 178 16.40 -5.58 -7.70
N PRO A 179 15.57 -5.56 -8.76
CA PRO A 179 15.20 -4.34 -9.47
C PRO A 179 14.13 -3.55 -8.71
N VAL A 180 14.47 -3.09 -7.51
CA VAL A 180 13.61 -2.28 -6.63
C VAL A 180 14.21 -0.90 -6.49
N TYR A 181 13.37 0.13 -6.69
CA TYR A 181 13.73 1.53 -6.49
C TYR A 181 12.83 2.17 -5.42
N PRO A 182 13.40 2.97 -4.50
CA PRO A 182 12.62 3.67 -3.48
C PRO A 182 11.83 4.83 -4.09
N LEU A 183 10.50 4.76 -4.03
CA LEU A 183 9.61 5.87 -4.37
C LEU A 183 9.09 6.49 -3.09
N LYS A 184 9.58 7.67 -2.75
CA LYS A 184 9.15 8.40 -1.55
C LYS A 184 7.73 8.92 -1.70
N GLY A 185 6.91 8.70 -0.69
CA GLY A 185 5.57 9.26 -0.59
C GLY A 185 5.35 9.88 0.76
N TYR A 186 4.38 10.80 0.81
CA TYR A 186 3.99 11.49 2.02
C TYR A 186 2.59 11.15 2.45
N SER A 187 2.33 11.23 3.73
CA SER A 187 0.99 11.20 4.27
C SER A 187 0.91 12.06 5.53
N LEU A 188 -0.30 12.42 5.87
CA LEU A 188 -0.64 12.98 7.17
C LEU A 188 -1.82 12.23 7.77
N THR A 189 -1.94 12.30 9.07
CA THR A 189 -3.09 11.77 9.80
C THR A 189 -3.71 12.90 10.62
N LEU A 190 -5.03 13.04 10.53
CA LEU A 190 -5.84 14.03 11.23
C LEU A 190 -6.82 13.31 12.15
N ASP A 191 -7.12 13.87 13.31
CA ASP A 191 -8.27 13.50 14.10
C ASP A 191 -9.54 14.05 13.43
N VAL A 192 -10.53 13.17 13.24
CA VAL A 192 -11.84 13.49 12.67
C VAL A 192 -12.99 13.00 13.57
N SER A 193 -12.70 12.70 14.84
CA SER A 193 -13.69 12.23 15.81
C SER A 193 -14.86 13.18 15.96
N GLN A 194 -14.61 14.48 15.85
CA GLN A 194 -15.60 15.56 15.97
C GLN A 194 -16.11 16.10 14.62
N ALA A 195 -15.65 15.51 13.51
CA ALA A 195 -15.96 16.04 12.15
C ALA A 195 -17.43 15.81 11.74
N GLY A 196 -18.13 14.86 12.35
CA GLY A 196 -19.48 14.47 11.92
C GLY A 196 -19.48 14.07 10.43
N ASN A 197 -20.40 14.65 9.67
CA ASN A 197 -20.56 14.40 8.23
C ASN A 197 -19.56 15.18 7.34
N LYS A 198 -18.59 15.91 7.91
CA LYS A 198 -17.59 16.66 7.14
C LYS A 198 -16.40 15.80 6.74
N ALA A 199 -16.13 14.71 7.46
CA ALA A 199 -15.09 13.75 7.10
C ALA A 199 -15.69 12.55 6.36
N PRO A 200 -15.00 11.99 5.34
CA PRO A 200 -15.53 10.87 4.56
C PRO A 200 -15.61 9.59 5.37
N SER A 201 -16.61 8.77 5.08
CA SER A 201 -16.72 7.37 5.53
C SER A 201 -16.17 6.42 4.47
N VAL A 202 -16.41 6.73 3.20
CA VAL A 202 -15.91 5.99 2.03
C VAL A 202 -14.48 6.42 1.73
N SER A 203 -13.61 5.49 1.33
CA SER A 203 -12.27 5.84 0.85
C SER A 203 -12.36 6.64 -0.45
N ILE A 204 -11.72 7.81 -0.51
CA ILE A 204 -11.76 8.71 -1.66
C ILE A 204 -10.38 8.81 -2.31
N THR A 205 -10.33 8.71 -3.64
CA THR A 205 -9.15 9.10 -4.41
C THR A 205 -9.52 10.27 -5.33
N ASP A 206 -8.89 11.40 -5.16
CA ASP A 206 -8.97 12.50 -6.11
C ASP A 206 -7.91 12.33 -7.20
N SER A 207 -8.35 12.00 -8.42
CA SER A 207 -7.42 11.74 -9.54
C SER A 207 -6.73 13.00 -10.04
N SER A 208 -7.31 14.19 -9.82
CA SER A 208 -6.71 15.47 -10.22
C SER A 208 -5.58 15.89 -9.29
N ARG A 209 -5.79 15.75 -7.98
CA ARG A 209 -4.81 16.10 -6.94
C ARG A 209 -3.80 14.98 -6.67
N LYS A 210 -4.07 13.75 -7.13
CA LYS A 210 -3.29 12.54 -6.83
C LYS A 210 -3.20 12.26 -5.33
N VAL A 211 -4.29 12.48 -4.61
CA VAL A 211 -4.41 12.33 -3.17
C VAL A 211 -5.47 11.28 -2.85
N VAL A 212 -5.16 10.46 -1.86
CA VAL A 212 -6.06 9.42 -1.31
C VAL A 212 -6.44 9.82 0.11
N PHE A 213 -7.73 9.74 0.41
CA PHE A 213 -8.31 9.97 1.73
C PHE A 213 -8.93 8.65 2.21
N ALA A 214 -8.52 8.18 3.37
CA ALA A 214 -9.06 6.96 3.97
C ALA A 214 -9.36 7.20 5.45
N ARG A 215 -10.61 7.00 5.86
CA ARG A 215 -10.99 7.01 7.26
C ARG A 215 -10.56 5.68 7.89
N ILE A 216 -9.84 5.74 8.99
CA ILE A 216 -9.34 4.62 9.77
C ILE A 216 -9.74 4.87 11.23
N GLY A 217 -10.86 4.30 11.66
CA GLY A 217 -11.48 4.63 12.93
C GLY A 217 -11.89 6.11 12.99
N GLU A 218 -11.40 6.83 13.98
CA GLU A 218 -11.62 8.26 14.16
C GLU A 218 -10.55 9.15 13.53
N ARG A 219 -9.73 8.58 12.67
CA ARG A 219 -8.62 9.28 11.99
C ARG A 219 -8.84 9.31 10.48
N LEU A 220 -8.48 10.42 9.86
CA LEU A 220 -8.40 10.54 8.40
C LEU A 220 -6.93 10.46 7.98
N ARG A 221 -6.59 9.43 7.25
CA ARG A 221 -5.29 9.29 6.61
C ARG A 221 -5.35 9.91 5.22
N VAL A 222 -4.49 10.89 4.99
CA VAL A 222 -4.35 11.56 3.69
C VAL A 222 -2.97 11.24 3.12
N ALA A 223 -2.92 10.65 1.94
CA ALA A 223 -1.68 10.22 1.32
C ALA A 223 -1.59 10.70 -0.13
N GLY A 224 -0.41 11.13 -0.52
CA GLY A 224 -0.17 11.59 -1.89
C GLY A 224 1.30 11.70 -2.22
N MET A 225 1.55 12.21 -3.42
CA MET A 225 2.88 12.53 -3.95
C MET A 225 3.79 11.31 -4.17
N VAL A 226 4.73 11.49 -5.10
CA VAL A 226 5.82 10.55 -5.36
C VAL A 226 7.06 11.36 -5.71
N GLU A 227 8.17 11.07 -5.04
CA GLU A 227 9.48 11.66 -5.34
C GLU A 227 10.55 10.60 -5.55
N LEU A 228 11.48 10.91 -6.48
CA LEU A 228 12.63 10.08 -6.84
C LEU A 228 13.88 10.68 -6.18
N VAL A 229 14.03 10.47 -4.88
CA VAL A 229 15.07 11.08 -4.03
C VAL A 229 15.94 10.05 -3.29
N GLY A 230 15.95 8.82 -3.81
CA GLY A 230 16.69 7.72 -3.17
C GLY A 230 16.14 7.41 -1.78
N HIS A 231 17.02 7.30 -0.80
CA HIS A 231 16.66 6.94 0.58
C HIS A 231 16.37 8.14 1.51
N ASP A 232 16.20 9.35 0.96
CA ASP A 232 15.85 10.51 1.77
C ASP A 232 14.44 10.37 2.37
N LEU A 233 14.33 10.46 3.69
CA LEU A 233 13.08 10.41 4.47
C LEU A 233 12.72 11.76 5.09
N SER A 234 13.37 12.85 4.73
CA SER A 234 13.03 14.19 5.20
C SER A 234 11.56 14.53 4.84
N ILE A 235 10.92 15.33 5.65
CA ILE A 235 9.53 15.76 5.44
C ILE A 235 9.50 17.28 5.30
N PRO A 236 9.61 17.83 4.09
CA PRO A 236 9.50 19.25 3.84
C PRO A 236 8.10 19.78 4.22
N LYS A 237 8.05 20.94 4.85
CA LYS A 237 6.80 21.55 5.34
C LYS A 237 5.79 21.82 4.22
N ASP A 238 6.26 22.26 3.06
CA ASP A 238 5.43 22.54 1.88
C ASP A 238 4.65 21.29 1.39
N LYS A 239 5.21 20.09 1.52
CA LYS A 239 4.54 18.84 1.15
C LYS A 239 3.34 18.56 2.07
N ILE A 240 3.53 18.75 3.37
CA ILE A 240 2.43 18.56 4.34
C ILE A 240 1.38 19.66 4.18
N GLN A 241 1.79 20.92 4.00
CA GLN A 241 0.87 22.02 3.71
C GLN A 241 0.03 21.77 2.45
N SER A 242 0.62 21.18 1.39
CA SER A 242 -0.09 20.82 0.17
C SER A 242 -1.15 19.73 0.42
N LEU A 243 -0.86 18.74 1.29
CA LEU A 243 -1.84 17.72 1.69
C LEU A 243 -2.96 18.32 2.55
N CYS A 244 -2.64 19.21 3.50
CA CYS A 244 -3.63 19.95 4.28
C CYS A 244 -4.56 20.77 3.37
N ALA A 245 -3.98 21.56 2.44
CA ALA A 245 -4.74 22.35 1.48
C ALA A 245 -5.64 21.47 0.58
N SER A 246 -5.15 20.31 0.17
CA SER A 246 -5.94 19.35 -0.60
C SER A 246 -7.09 18.78 0.23
N THR A 247 -6.86 18.53 1.51
CA THR A 247 -7.89 18.02 2.42
C THR A 247 -8.99 19.05 2.66
N GLU A 248 -8.60 20.31 2.96
CA GLU A 248 -9.56 21.40 3.16
C GLU A 248 -10.36 21.70 1.89
N ALA A 249 -9.74 21.58 0.70
CA ALA A 249 -10.45 21.78 -0.56
C ALA A 249 -11.52 20.72 -0.83
N VAL A 250 -11.26 19.45 -0.46
CA VAL A 250 -12.17 18.32 -0.72
C VAL A 250 -13.18 18.16 0.41
N PHE A 251 -12.77 18.34 1.65
CA PHE A 251 -13.57 18.16 2.88
C PHE A 251 -13.45 19.38 3.79
N PRO A 252 -14.11 20.50 3.45
CA PRO A 252 -14.00 21.74 4.21
C PRO A 252 -14.43 21.56 5.67
N GLY A 253 -13.55 21.97 6.59
CA GLY A 253 -13.81 21.91 8.03
C GLY A 253 -13.92 20.50 8.61
N CYS A 254 -13.34 19.48 7.97
CA CYS A 254 -13.26 18.12 8.53
C CYS A 254 -12.26 18.03 9.69
N SER A 255 -11.33 18.97 9.81
CA SER A 255 -10.36 19.11 10.89
C SER A 255 -9.98 20.57 11.03
N ASP A 256 -9.49 20.98 12.19
CA ASP A 256 -8.89 22.29 12.42
C ASP A 256 -7.39 22.35 12.06
N PHE A 257 -6.82 21.20 11.69
CA PHE A 257 -5.38 21.02 11.38
C PHE A 257 -4.43 21.42 12.52
N ALA A 258 -4.92 21.50 13.77
CA ALA A 258 -4.10 21.84 14.92
C ALA A 258 -3.07 20.75 15.23
N GLU A 259 -3.47 19.49 15.09
CA GLU A 259 -2.63 18.31 15.32
C GLU A 259 -2.50 17.47 14.04
N VAL A 260 -1.55 17.84 13.19
CA VAL A 260 -1.21 17.08 11.98
C VAL A 260 -0.07 16.13 12.29
N GLN A 261 -0.27 14.84 12.04
CA GLN A 261 0.78 13.82 12.20
C GLN A 261 1.38 13.49 10.82
N PRO A 262 2.53 14.08 10.45
CA PRO A 262 3.17 13.84 9.16
C PRO A 262 3.96 12.55 9.15
N TRP A 263 4.03 11.91 7.99
CA TRP A 263 4.83 10.72 7.76
C TRP A 263 5.37 10.67 6.34
N ALA A 264 6.55 10.10 6.16
CA ALA A 264 7.10 9.77 4.85
C ALA A 264 7.61 8.33 4.83
N GLY A 265 7.52 7.68 3.67
CA GLY A 265 8.00 6.32 3.49
C GLY A 265 8.44 6.03 2.06
N LEU A 266 9.29 5.01 1.93
CA LEU A 266 9.86 4.57 0.66
C LEU A 266 9.10 3.34 0.16
N ARG A 267 8.33 3.52 -0.92
CA ARG A 267 7.65 2.41 -1.59
C ARG A 267 8.67 1.61 -2.40
N PRO A 268 8.82 0.30 -2.16
CA PRO A 268 9.75 -0.54 -2.93
C PRO A 268 9.15 -0.84 -4.31
N ALA A 269 9.39 0.02 -5.29
CA ALA A 269 8.80 -0.11 -6.62
C ALA A 269 9.64 -0.95 -7.56
N THR A 270 8.99 -1.84 -8.30
CA THR A 270 9.58 -2.58 -9.41
C THR A 270 9.21 -1.93 -10.76
N PRO A 271 9.97 -2.16 -11.84
CA PRO A 271 9.66 -1.63 -13.16
C PRO A 271 8.32 -2.09 -13.75
N THR A 272 7.79 -3.22 -13.27
CA THR A 272 6.55 -3.83 -13.75
C THR A 272 5.37 -3.58 -12.80
N ALA A 273 5.61 -2.98 -11.65
CA ALA A 273 4.71 -2.89 -10.50
C ALA A 273 4.32 -4.25 -9.86
N VAL A 274 4.77 -5.38 -10.43
CA VAL A 274 4.56 -6.72 -9.85
C VAL A 274 5.61 -6.97 -8.78
N PRO A 275 5.24 -7.46 -7.58
CA PRO A 275 6.20 -7.81 -6.54
C PRO A 275 7.10 -8.97 -6.94
N ILE A 276 8.23 -9.08 -6.27
CA ILE A 276 9.20 -10.16 -6.41
C ILE A 276 8.93 -11.13 -5.25
N ALA A 277 8.28 -12.25 -5.54
CA ALA A 277 8.02 -13.33 -4.60
C ALA A 277 8.55 -14.63 -5.22
N GLU A 278 9.86 -14.85 -5.10
CA GLU A 278 10.53 -15.94 -5.80
C GLU A 278 11.79 -16.45 -5.09
N LYS A 279 12.22 -17.62 -5.51
CA LYS A 279 13.53 -18.16 -5.13
C LYS A 279 14.63 -17.45 -5.93
N ALA A 280 15.67 -16.98 -5.26
CA ALA A 280 16.69 -16.14 -5.86
C ALA A 280 18.11 -16.66 -5.66
N GLY A 281 18.74 -17.18 -6.71
CA GLY A 281 20.12 -17.66 -6.73
C GLY A 281 20.33 -18.93 -5.90
N ALA A 282 20.67 -18.81 -4.61
CA ALA A 282 20.87 -19.96 -3.74
C ALA A 282 19.62 -20.83 -3.55
N SER A 283 19.80 -22.12 -3.36
CA SER A 283 18.68 -23.09 -3.26
C SER A 283 17.74 -22.85 -2.06
N ASN A 284 18.21 -22.14 -1.05
CA ASN A 284 17.50 -21.89 0.21
C ASN A 284 17.25 -20.39 0.48
N ARG A 285 17.39 -19.52 -0.53
CA ARG A 285 17.10 -18.09 -0.42
C ARG A 285 15.88 -17.71 -1.23
N TRP A 286 14.99 -16.95 -0.59
CA TRP A 286 13.74 -16.44 -1.14
C TRP A 286 13.70 -14.92 -1.04
N LEU A 287 13.04 -14.28 -1.97
CA LEU A 287 12.73 -12.84 -1.93
C LEU A 287 11.23 -12.66 -1.79
N ASN A 288 10.82 -11.70 -0.95
CA ASN A 288 9.46 -11.19 -0.90
C ASN A 288 9.53 -9.66 -0.74
N THR A 289 9.53 -8.92 -1.84
CA THR A 289 9.76 -7.47 -1.88
C THR A 289 9.17 -6.84 -3.14
N GLY A 290 9.31 -5.54 -3.31
CA GLY A 290 8.93 -4.87 -4.56
C GLY A 290 7.44 -4.57 -4.71
N HIS A 291 6.67 -4.52 -3.62
CA HIS A 291 5.22 -4.34 -3.63
C HIS A 291 4.76 -2.92 -3.98
N GLY A 292 5.66 -1.94 -4.07
CA GLY A 292 5.34 -0.56 -4.40
C GLY A 292 4.33 0.06 -3.44
N ALA A 293 3.29 0.66 -3.99
CA ALA A 293 2.19 1.25 -3.23
C ALA A 293 1.13 0.23 -2.77
N LEU A 294 1.24 -1.03 -3.20
CA LEU A 294 0.23 -2.07 -2.96
C LEU A 294 0.66 -3.05 -1.85
N GLY A 295 1.65 -2.69 -1.03
CA GLY A 295 2.23 -3.57 -0.02
C GLY A 295 1.18 -4.22 0.89
N PHE A 296 0.30 -3.44 1.50
CA PHE A 296 -0.76 -3.97 2.36
C PHE A 296 -1.79 -4.78 1.58
N THR A 297 -2.19 -4.29 0.40
CA THR A 297 -3.17 -4.97 -0.48
C THR A 297 -2.70 -6.38 -0.89
N LEU A 298 -1.38 -6.58 -1.10
CA LEU A 298 -0.82 -7.81 -1.65
C LEU A 298 -0.13 -8.69 -0.60
N ALA A 299 0.02 -8.21 0.65
CA ALA A 299 0.82 -8.86 1.68
C ALA A 299 0.47 -10.32 1.90
N PHE A 300 -0.80 -10.62 2.07
CA PHE A 300 -1.30 -11.98 2.34
C PHE A 300 -1.37 -12.87 1.09
N GLY A 301 -1.18 -12.32 -0.11
CA GLY A 301 -1.12 -13.06 -1.36
C GLY A 301 0.29 -13.43 -1.78
N THR A 302 1.31 -12.85 -1.13
CA THR A 302 2.74 -13.10 -1.42
C THR A 302 3.49 -13.72 -0.24
N ALA A 303 2.82 -13.89 0.90
CA ALA A 303 3.38 -14.51 2.11
C ALA A 303 3.33 -16.04 2.07
#